data_1996dac511ee8223c102f9bc40503750
#
_entry.id   1996dac511ee8223c102f9bc40503750
#
_cell.length_a   1.000
_cell.length_b   1.000
_cell.length_c   1.000
_cell.angle_alpha   90.00
_cell.angle_beta   90.00
_cell.angle_gamma   90.00
#
_symmetry.space_group_name_H-M   'P 1'
#
loop_
_entity.id
_entity.type
_entity.pdbx_description
1 polymer ?
#
loop_
_entity_poly.entity_id
_entity_poly.type
_entity_poly.pdbx_seq_one_letter_code
_entity_poly.pdbx_strand_id
1 'polypeptide(L)'
;MNWRYVGIGAGLLWIMTVVLAAWLFVQGQTRPGSDGRTEIVLAPAERDLILGEMRQLLKAVHGVVTALGSPETGRKDAELAARAAGMQMAADVNPSVMMKLPLPFKQMGMSIHKDMDALADAIVKGETPEALLKRLSSMTARCTTCHDMYRFGTGK
;
A
#
# COMPACT_ATOMS: atom_id res chain seq x y z
N MET A 1 13.51 -49.47 -7.30
CA MET A 1 13.35 -48.09 -6.82
C MET A 1 11.90 -47.94 -6.34
N ASN A 2 11.68 -47.78 -5.03
CA ASN A 2 10.32 -47.79 -4.46
C ASN A 2 9.61 -46.45 -4.76
N TRP A 3 8.76 -46.42 -5.77
CA TRP A 3 7.97 -45.24 -6.20
C TRP A 3 7.22 -44.54 -5.05
N ARG A 4 6.87 -45.28 -3.99
CA ARG A 4 6.21 -44.73 -2.81
C ARG A 4 7.10 -43.72 -2.07
N TYR A 5 8.40 -44.01 -1.91
CA TYR A 5 9.35 -43.09 -1.26
C TYR A 5 9.66 -41.86 -2.13
N VAL A 6 9.66 -42.03 -3.47
CA VAL A 6 9.84 -40.94 -4.40
C VAL A 6 8.61 -39.97 -4.33
N GLY A 7 7.40 -40.53 -4.29
CA GLY A 7 6.17 -39.70 -4.15
C GLY A 7 6.12 -38.97 -2.81
N ILE A 8 6.48 -39.63 -1.70
CA ILE A 8 6.54 -38.98 -0.37
C ILE A 8 7.60 -37.86 -0.36
N GLY A 9 8.79 -38.13 -0.89
CA GLY A 9 9.88 -37.15 -0.96
C GLY A 9 9.48 -35.91 -1.80
N ALA A 10 8.88 -36.14 -2.95
CA ALA A 10 8.38 -35.04 -3.80
C ALA A 10 7.29 -34.22 -3.11
N GLY A 11 6.35 -34.87 -2.41
CA GLY A 11 5.31 -34.20 -1.63
C GLY A 11 5.87 -33.34 -0.51
N LEU A 12 6.83 -33.86 0.25
CA LEU A 12 7.48 -33.09 1.32
C LEU A 12 8.27 -31.88 0.78
N LEU A 13 8.99 -32.06 -0.33
CA LEU A 13 9.71 -30.97 -0.98
C LEU A 13 8.73 -29.87 -1.46
N TRP A 14 7.63 -30.27 -2.06
CA TRP A 14 6.61 -29.33 -2.52
C TRP A 14 6.00 -28.55 -1.36
N ILE A 15 5.60 -29.22 -0.25
CA ILE A 15 5.07 -28.56 0.95
C ILE A 15 6.09 -27.57 1.51
N MET A 16 7.36 -27.98 1.64
CA MET A 16 8.43 -27.12 2.14
C MET A 16 8.60 -25.87 1.25
N THR A 17 8.56 -26.04 -0.06
CA THR A 17 8.66 -24.91 -1.02
C THR A 17 7.49 -23.93 -0.86
N VAL A 18 6.26 -24.45 -0.74
CA VAL A 18 5.06 -23.62 -0.54
C VAL A 18 5.12 -22.86 0.80
N VAL A 19 5.52 -23.54 1.88
CA VAL A 19 5.66 -22.90 3.20
C VAL A 19 6.73 -21.81 3.17
N LEU A 20 7.87 -22.07 2.55
CA LEU A 20 8.95 -21.07 2.41
C LEU A 20 8.49 -19.88 1.57
N ALA A 21 7.84 -20.13 0.44
CA ALA A 21 7.32 -19.07 -0.42
C ALA A 21 6.26 -18.22 0.30
N ALA A 22 5.33 -18.84 1.02
CA ALA A 22 4.33 -18.15 1.83
C ALA A 22 4.98 -17.30 2.94
N TRP A 23 5.99 -17.87 3.64
CA TRP A 23 6.72 -17.15 4.68
C TRP A 23 7.44 -15.92 4.11
N LEU A 24 8.16 -16.06 2.99
CA LEU A 24 8.84 -14.94 2.32
C LEU A 24 7.84 -13.86 1.86
N PHE A 25 6.67 -14.28 1.35
CA PHE A 25 5.61 -13.35 0.93
C PHE A 25 5.01 -12.55 2.10
N VAL A 26 4.87 -13.18 3.27
CA VAL A 26 4.34 -12.54 4.49
C VAL A 26 5.38 -11.61 5.10
N GLN A 27 6.61 -12.09 5.24
CA GLN A 27 7.69 -11.37 5.92
C GLN A 27 8.27 -10.23 5.07
N GLY A 28 8.35 -10.42 3.75
CA GLY A 28 9.06 -9.50 2.86
C GLY A 28 10.57 -9.45 3.14
N GLN A 29 11.24 -8.45 2.60
CA GLN A 29 12.66 -8.17 2.87
C GLN A 29 12.79 -7.11 3.95
N THR A 30 12.77 -7.53 5.21
CA THR A 30 12.75 -6.63 6.37
C THR A 30 13.90 -6.91 7.32
N ARG A 31 14.31 -5.88 8.07
CA ARG A 31 15.25 -5.99 9.19
C ARG A 31 14.86 -4.99 10.30
N PRO A 32 15.31 -5.19 11.55
CA PRO A 32 15.13 -4.18 12.59
C PRO A 32 15.82 -2.86 12.23
N GLY A 33 15.10 -1.77 12.31
CA GLY A 33 15.65 -0.43 12.15
C GLY A 33 16.32 0.08 13.44
N SER A 34 17.21 1.04 13.32
CA SER A 34 17.94 1.63 14.46
C SER A 34 17.04 2.51 15.36
N ASP A 35 15.86 2.86 14.89
CA ASP A 35 14.88 3.73 15.57
C ASP A 35 13.63 2.95 16.07
N GLY A 36 13.73 1.62 16.11
CA GLY A 36 12.65 0.74 16.56
C GLY A 36 11.61 0.39 15.49
N ARG A 37 11.67 1.02 14.31
CA ARG A 37 10.79 0.69 13.19
C ARG A 37 11.31 -0.54 12.42
N THR A 38 10.41 -1.22 11.73
CA THR A 38 10.79 -2.25 10.76
C THR A 38 11.33 -1.58 9.50
N GLU A 39 12.57 -1.88 9.15
CA GLU A 39 13.19 -1.39 7.92
C GLU A 39 12.91 -2.35 6.77
N ILE A 40 12.25 -1.85 5.72
CA ILE A 40 12.00 -2.57 4.47
C ILE A 40 13.20 -2.30 3.55
N VAL A 41 13.91 -3.35 3.14
CA VAL A 41 15.13 -3.24 2.35
C VAL A 41 14.79 -3.33 0.87
N LEU A 42 14.99 -2.23 0.15
CA LEU A 42 14.72 -2.10 -1.29
C LEU A 42 15.98 -1.64 -2.02
N ALA A 43 16.08 -1.97 -3.31
CA ALA A 43 17.06 -1.32 -4.18
C ALA A 43 16.69 0.18 -4.34
N PRO A 44 17.66 1.07 -4.61
CA PRO A 44 17.38 2.51 -4.72
C PRO A 44 16.21 2.85 -5.66
N ALA A 45 16.18 2.26 -6.86
CA ALA A 45 15.11 2.49 -7.82
C ALA A 45 13.74 1.99 -7.33
N GLU A 46 13.68 0.86 -6.62
CA GLU A 46 12.45 0.31 -6.04
C GLU A 46 11.90 1.21 -4.93
N ARG A 47 12.81 1.70 -4.07
CA ARG A 47 12.46 2.66 -3.02
C ARG A 47 11.90 3.95 -3.63
N ASP A 48 12.57 4.49 -4.66
CA ASP A 48 12.17 5.72 -5.31
C ASP A 48 10.81 5.58 -6.01
N LEU A 49 10.48 4.39 -6.53
CA LEU A 49 9.16 4.06 -7.05
C LEU A 49 8.09 4.20 -5.97
N ILE A 50 8.24 3.53 -4.83
CA ILE A 50 7.27 3.58 -3.72
C ILE A 50 7.16 5.00 -3.13
N LEU A 51 8.28 5.71 -2.97
CA LEU A 51 8.26 7.10 -2.52
C LEU A 51 7.57 8.03 -3.54
N GLY A 52 7.67 7.70 -4.84
CA GLY A 52 6.93 8.36 -5.91
C GLY A 52 5.43 8.22 -5.74
N GLU A 53 4.96 7.00 -5.50
CA GLU A 53 3.57 6.66 -5.22
C GLU A 53 3.05 7.40 -3.97
N MET A 54 3.80 7.39 -2.87
CA MET A 54 3.44 8.13 -1.65
C MET A 54 3.30 9.64 -1.90
N ARG A 55 4.17 10.23 -2.73
CA ARG A 55 4.04 11.65 -3.13
C ARG A 55 2.77 11.91 -3.93
N GLN A 56 2.36 10.98 -4.81
CA GLN A 56 1.10 11.13 -5.56
C GLN A 56 -0.12 11.01 -4.64
N LEU A 57 -0.10 10.07 -3.67
CA LEU A 57 -1.13 9.96 -2.63
C LEU A 57 -1.24 11.27 -1.84
N LEU A 58 -0.14 11.86 -1.41
CA LEU A 58 -0.14 13.15 -0.69
C LEU A 58 -0.69 14.29 -1.55
N LYS A 59 -0.34 14.34 -2.84
CA LYS A 59 -0.90 15.33 -3.77
C LYS A 59 -2.41 15.17 -3.91
N ALA A 60 -2.91 13.92 -3.97
CA ALA A 60 -4.35 13.65 -4.05
C ALA A 60 -5.08 14.10 -2.77
N VAL A 61 -4.54 13.79 -1.59
CA VAL A 61 -5.06 14.29 -0.30
C VAL A 61 -5.11 15.82 -0.29
N HIS A 62 -4.02 16.48 -0.68
CA HIS A 62 -3.98 17.93 -0.78
C HIS A 62 -5.03 18.47 -1.76
N GLY A 63 -5.17 17.87 -2.95
CA GLY A 63 -6.17 18.26 -3.95
C GLY A 63 -7.60 18.13 -3.43
N VAL A 64 -7.93 17.05 -2.75
CA VAL A 64 -9.26 16.86 -2.13
C VAL A 64 -9.52 17.94 -1.08
N VAL A 65 -8.57 18.18 -0.17
CA VAL A 65 -8.74 19.23 0.89
C VAL A 65 -8.93 20.61 0.28
N THR A 66 -8.08 20.96 -0.71
CA THR A 66 -8.17 22.28 -1.39
C THR A 66 -9.51 22.45 -2.10
N ALA A 67 -9.95 21.44 -2.85
CA ALA A 67 -11.20 21.47 -3.58
C ALA A 67 -12.42 21.57 -2.66
N LEU A 68 -12.43 20.81 -1.54
CA LEU A 68 -13.52 20.89 -0.55
C LEU A 68 -13.57 22.26 0.17
N GLY A 69 -12.43 22.96 0.26
CA GLY A 69 -12.34 24.31 0.83
C GLY A 69 -12.71 25.43 -0.15
N SER A 70 -12.91 25.12 -1.44
CA SER A 70 -13.18 26.11 -2.49
C SER A 70 -14.63 26.03 -2.97
N PRO A 71 -15.43 27.11 -2.84
CA PRO A 71 -16.83 27.10 -3.28
C PRO A 71 -17.01 26.91 -4.80
N GLU A 72 -16.02 27.34 -5.60
CA GLU A 72 -16.14 27.45 -7.06
C GLU A 72 -15.71 26.19 -7.84
N THR A 73 -14.72 25.41 -7.33
CA THR A 73 -14.17 24.23 -8.03
C THR A 73 -14.64 22.89 -7.43
N GLY A 74 -14.95 22.91 -6.23
CA GLY A 74 -15.55 21.99 -5.30
C GLY A 74 -15.47 20.51 -5.63
N ARG A 75 -16.64 19.90 -5.88
CA ARG A 75 -16.82 18.44 -5.83
C ARG A 75 -16.16 17.69 -6.97
N LYS A 76 -16.16 18.24 -8.19
CA LYS A 76 -15.59 17.53 -9.35
C LYS A 76 -14.07 17.42 -9.24
N ASP A 77 -13.42 18.48 -8.81
CA ASP A 77 -11.96 18.47 -8.64
C ASP A 77 -11.54 17.59 -7.46
N ALA A 78 -12.33 17.57 -6.38
CA ALA A 78 -12.13 16.64 -5.26
C ALA A 78 -12.28 15.18 -5.71
N GLU A 79 -13.30 14.86 -6.51
CA GLU A 79 -13.50 13.53 -7.07
C GLU A 79 -12.30 13.12 -7.93
N LEU A 80 -11.90 13.96 -8.88
CA LEU A 80 -10.78 13.69 -9.78
C LEU A 80 -9.48 13.46 -8.99
N ALA A 81 -9.21 14.28 -7.97
CA ALA A 81 -8.06 14.12 -7.10
C ALA A 81 -8.08 12.77 -6.34
N ALA A 82 -9.24 12.38 -5.81
CA ALA A 82 -9.41 11.11 -5.12
C ALA A 82 -9.24 9.91 -6.08
N ARG A 83 -9.88 9.94 -7.25
CA ARG A 83 -9.76 8.88 -8.29
C ARG A 83 -8.33 8.70 -8.77
N ALA A 84 -7.57 9.76 -8.93
CA ALA A 84 -6.17 9.71 -9.36
C ALA A 84 -5.27 8.90 -8.41
N ALA A 85 -5.70 8.72 -7.16
CA ALA A 85 -4.99 7.94 -6.14
C ALA A 85 -5.69 6.64 -5.75
N GLY A 86 -6.72 6.24 -6.51
CA GLY A 86 -7.48 5.00 -6.29
C GLY A 86 -6.75 3.74 -6.74
N MET A 87 -7.49 2.65 -6.85
CA MET A 87 -6.99 1.30 -7.18
C MET A 87 -6.30 1.24 -8.55
N GLN A 88 -6.63 2.13 -9.49
CA GLN A 88 -5.94 2.21 -10.78
C GLN A 88 -4.45 2.51 -10.60
N MET A 89 -4.11 3.42 -9.69
CA MET A 89 -2.71 3.73 -9.37
C MET A 89 -1.98 2.54 -8.76
N ALA A 90 -2.65 1.78 -7.89
CA ALA A 90 -2.07 0.59 -7.26
C ALA A 90 -1.83 -0.57 -8.25
N ALA A 91 -2.51 -0.58 -9.40
CA ALA A 91 -2.38 -1.65 -10.39
C ALA A 91 -1.02 -1.62 -11.14
N ASP A 92 -0.34 -0.48 -11.14
CA ASP A 92 0.93 -0.29 -11.86
C ASP A 92 2.16 -0.76 -11.05
N VAL A 93 1.96 -1.30 -9.85
CA VAL A 93 3.08 -1.71 -8.97
C VAL A 93 3.78 -2.95 -9.52
N ASN A 94 5.11 -2.88 -9.62
CA ASN A 94 5.95 -3.98 -10.07
C ASN A 94 5.84 -5.19 -9.12
N PRO A 95 5.47 -6.41 -9.61
CA PRO A 95 5.35 -7.61 -8.78
C PRO A 95 6.61 -7.96 -7.99
N SER A 96 7.81 -7.69 -8.52
CA SER A 96 9.07 -7.97 -7.81
C SER A 96 9.23 -7.10 -6.57
N VAL A 97 8.76 -5.85 -6.60
CA VAL A 97 8.73 -4.96 -5.45
C VAL A 97 7.71 -5.45 -4.42
N MET A 98 6.53 -5.88 -4.88
CA MET A 98 5.48 -6.42 -4.01
C MET A 98 5.94 -7.65 -3.22
N MET A 99 6.81 -8.49 -3.78
CA MET A 99 7.37 -9.64 -3.06
C MET A 99 8.31 -9.24 -1.91
N LYS A 100 8.91 -8.05 -1.97
CA LYS A 100 9.83 -7.54 -0.94
C LYS A 100 9.13 -6.81 0.20
N LEU A 101 7.89 -6.37 -0.02
CA LEU A 101 7.11 -5.67 0.99
C LEU A 101 6.46 -6.68 1.95
N PRO A 102 6.47 -6.45 3.28
CA PRO A 102 5.77 -7.32 4.22
C PRO A 102 4.25 -7.22 4.03
N LEU A 103 3.52 -8.31 4.32
CA LEU A 103 2.09 -8.39 4.07
C LEU A 103 1.27 -7.28 4.76
N PRO A 104 1.53 -6.92 6.03
CA PRO A 104 0.80 -5.82 6.67
C PRO A 104 1.01 -4.47 5.97
N PHE A 105 2.24 -4.19 5.49
CA PHE A 105 2.53 -2.98 4.72
C PHE A 105 1.72 -2.94 3.41
N LYS A 106 1.70 -4.05 2.66
CA LYS A 106 0.88 -4.20 1.45
C LYS A 106 -0.60 -3.95 1.72
N GLN A 107 -1.13 -4.56 2.80
CA GLN A 107 -2.53 -4.41 3.17
C GLN A 107 -2.89 -2.96 3.52
N MET A 108 -2.04 -2.27 4.28
CA MET A 108 -2.23 -0.84 4.59
C MET A 108 -2.20 0.02 3.33
N GLY A 109 -1.21 -0.15 2.45
CA GLY A 109 -1.12 0.58 1.19
C GLY A 109 -2.35 0.38 0.31
N MET A 110 -2.73 -0.89 0.05
CA MET A 110 -3.90 -1.22 -0.75
C MET A 110 -5.21 -0.69 -0.14
N SER A 111 -5.31 -0.62 1.19
CA SER A 111 -6.51 -0.06 1.85
C SER A 111 -6.66 1.43 1.60
N ILE A 112 -5.55 2.18 1.49
CA ILE A 112 -5.59 3.62 1.19
C ILE A 112 -6.13 3.86 -0.23
N HIS A 113 -5.68 3.09 -1.23
CA HIS A 113 -6.20 3.20 -2.59
C HIS A 113 -7.70 2.88 -2.68
N LYS A 114 -8.16 1.84 -1.98
CA LYS A 114 -9.60 1.52 -1.89
C LYS A 114 -10.41 2.63 -1.24
N ASP A 115 -9.87 3.25 -0.20
CA ASP A 115 -10.54 4.35 0.48
C ASP A 115 -10.57 5.63 -0.36
N MET A 116 -9.56 5.86 -1.19
CA MET A 116 -9.56 6.96 -2.16
C MET A 116 -10.69 6.79 -3.19
N ASP A 117 -10.90 5.58 -3.70
CA ASP A 117 -12.05 5.30 -4.58
C ASP A 117 -13.38 5.46 -3.83
N ALA A 118 -13.48 4.95 -2.60
CA ALA A 118 -14.68 5.12 -1.77
C ALA A 118 -14.94 6.58 -1.40
N LEU A 119 -13.89 7.40 -1.22
CA LEU A 119 -14.00 8.83 -1.01
C LEU A 119 -14.53 9.54 -2.27
N ALA A 120 -14.03 9.18 -3.46
CA ALA A 120 -14.53 9.69 -4.73
C ALA A 120 -16.01 9.36 -4.91
N ASP A 121 -16.43 8.12 -4.61
CA ASP A 121 -17.83 7.71 -4.66
C ASP A 121 -18.72 8.51 -3.68
N ALA A 122 -18.21 8.77 -2.47
CA ALA A 122 -18.92 9.58 -1.47
C ALA A 122 -19.09 11.05 -1.92
N ILE A 123 -18.08 11.60 -2.59
CA ILE A 123 -18.15 12.93 -3.21
C ILE A 123 -19.25 12.98 -4.28
N VAL A 124 -19.29 11.99 -5.17
CA VAL A 124 -20.31 11.87 -6.22
C VAL A 124 -21.71 11.74 -5.63
N LYS A 125 -21.87 10.97 -4.56
CA LYS A 125 -23.14 10.79 -3.83
C LYS A 125 -23.61 12.04 -3.09
N GLY A 126 -22.79 13.09 -3.03
CA GLY A 126 -23.16 14.35 -2.39
C GLY A 126 -23.03 14.34 -0.87
N GLU A 127 -22.19 13.49 -0.28
CA GLU A 127 -21.93 13.54 1.17
C GLU A 127 -21.45 14.95 1.58
N THR A 128 -21.70 15.32 2.84
CA THR A 128 -21.34 16.64 3.36
C THR A 128 -19.81 16.79 3.46
N PRO A 129 -19.28 18.03 3.38
CA PRO A 129 -17.84 18.26 3.55
C PRO A 129 -17.30 17.68 4.86
N GLU A 130 -18.06 17.76 5.97
CA GLU A 130 -17.67 17.21 7.27
C GLU A 130 -17.56 15.69 7.21
N ALA A 131 -18.49 15.00 6.54
CA ALA A 131 -18.44 13.55 6.37
C ALA A 131 -17.23 13.14 5.53
N LEU A 132 -16.95 13.87 4.44
CA LEU A 132 -15.80 13.63 3.57
C LEU A 132 -14.47 13.87 4.32
N LEU A 133 -14.35 14.93 5.10
CA LEU A 133 -13.18 15.20 5.94
C LEU A 133 -12.98 14.14 7.00
N LYS A 134 -14.07 13.61 7.60
CA LYS A 134 -13.97 12.48 8.55
C LYS A 134 -13.41 11.23 7.89
N ARG A 135 -13.84 10.89 6.66
CA ARG A 135 -13.28 9.79 5.88
C ARG A 135 -11.80 10.00 5.60
N LEU A 136 -11.43 11.19 5.16
CA LEU A 136 -10.05 11.57 4.85
C LEU A 136 -9.16 11.50 6.10
N SER A 137 -9.62 12.01 7.23
CA SER A 137 -8.92 11.91 8.53
C SER A 137 -8.69 10.46 8.94
N SER A 138 -9.72 9.60 8.83
CA SER A 138 -9.58 8.17 9.14
C SER A 138 -8.59 7.46 8.23
N MET A 139 -8.53 7.83 6.96
CA MET A 139 -7.56 7.30 5.99
C MET A 139 -6.15 7.78 6.30
N THR A 140 -5.94 9.07 6.54
CA THR A 140 -4.62 9.64 6.83
C THR A 140 -4.03 9.15 8.16
N ALA A 141 -4.86 8.74 9.13
CA ALA A 141 -4.40 8.07 10.34
C ALA A 141 -3.62 6.79 10.05
N ARG A 142 -3.95 6.06 8.96
CA ARG A 142 -3.15 4.89 8.54
C ARG A 142 -1.81 5.27 7.91
N CYS A 143 -1.72 6.44 7.30
CA CYS A 143 -0.43 6.95 6.83
C CYS A 143 0.53 7.15 8.00
N THR A 144 0.07 7.80 9.09
CA THR A 144 0.89 7.99 10.29
C THR A 144 1.24 6.67 10.94
N THR A 145 0.27 5.76 11.12
CA THR A 145 0.53 4.42 11.68
C THR A 145 1.57 3.65 10.87
N CYS A 146 1.47 3.67 9.53
CA CYS A 146 2.44 3.01 8.67
C CYS A 146 3.84 3.62 8.82
N HIS A 147 3.95 4.95 8.86
CA HIS A 147 5.20 5.67 9.04
C HIS A 147 5.82 5.47 10.43
N ASP A 148 5.01 5.22 11.46
CA ASP A 148 5.48 4.85 12.79
C ASP A 148 6.03 3.42 12.86
N MET A 149 5.49 2.51 12.03
CA MET A 149 5.88 1.10 12.02
C MET A 149 7.03 0.78 11.08
N TYR A 150 7.12 1.48 9.94
CA TYR A 150 8.03 1.14 8.84
C TYR A 150 8.90 2.31 8.40
N ARG A 151 10.08 1.95 7.90
CA ARG A 151 10.99 2.84 7.18
C ARG A 151 11.61 2.11 6.00
N PHE A 152 12.10 2.85 5.01
CA PHE A 152 12.87 2.26 3.93
C PHE A 152 14.36 2.35 4.19
N GLY A 153 15.05 1.24 3.96
CA GLY A 153 16.50 1.17 3.87
C GLY A 153 16.95 0.77 2.49
N THR A 154 18.21 1.07 2.17
CA THR A 154 18.85 0.57 0.96
C THR A 154 19.69 -0.66 1.30
N GLY A 155 19.56 -1.72 0.49
CA GLY A 155 20.54 -2.80 0.50
C GLY A 155 21.93 -2.25 0.17
N LYS A 156 22.93 -2.67 0.94
CA LYS A 156 24.34 -2.44 0.58
C LYS A 156 24.70 -3.34 -0.59
#